data_86387c39f89cad3f5813a57ef3745fbc
#
_entry.id   86387c39f89cad3f5813a57ef3745fbc
#
_cell.length_a   1.000
_cell.length_b   1.000
_cell.length_c   1.000
_cell.angle_alpha   90.00
_cell.angle_beta   90.00
_cell.angle_gamma   90.00
#
_symmetry.space_group_name_H-M   'P 1'
#
loop_
_entity.id
_entity.type
_entity.pdbx_description
1 polymer ?
#
loop_
_entity_poly.entity_id
_entity_poly.type
_entity_poly.pdbx_seq_one_letter_code
_entity_poly.pdbx_strand_id
1 'polypeptide(L)'
;MAGPPIPEEKLRSLVCERIERGALPILLVRAVDAGYGHDQPSCSACGETILNAQIEYEVRETPIGNLTLHLTCFALWQLECAGRIRKVERNSPPLAG
;
A
#
# COMPACT_ATOMS: atom_id res chain seq x y z
N MET A 1 23.98 -5.21 5.96
CA MET A 1 23.57 -4.08 6.79
C MET A 1 22.45 -3.34 6.09
N ALA A 2 21.31 -3.20 6.74
CA ALA A 2 20.20 -2.45 6.15
C ALA A 2 20.59 -0.98 6.08
N GLY A 3 20.37 -0.33 4.94
CA GLY A 3 20.58 1.10 4.83
C GLY A 3 19.61 1.87 5.71
N PRO A 4 19.74 3.19 5.80
CA PRO A 4 18.81 4.00 6.58
C PRO A 4 17.40 3.80 6.03
N PRO A 5 16.37 3.86 6.89
CA PRO A 5 14.99 3.70 6.42
C PRO A 5 14.64 4.81 5.43
N ILE A 6 13.78 4.49 4.47
CA ILE A 6 13.33 5.46 3.50
C ILE A 6 12.47 6.50 4.24
N PRO A 7 12.75 7.80 4.06
CA PRO A 7 11.93 8.84 4.69
C PRO A 7 10.46 8.74 4.27
N GLU A 8 9.57 9.07 5.18
CA GLU A 8 8.13 8.98 4.93
C GLU A 8 7.70 9.74 3.68
N GLU A 9 8.27 10.92 3.45
CA GLU A 9 7.95 11.71 2.26
C GLU A 9 8.26 10.95 0.97
N LYS A 10 9.40 10.26 0.93
CA LYS A 10 9.75 9.42 -0.21
C LYS A 10 8.85 8.22 -0.35
N LEU A 11 8.45 7.62 0.76
CA LEU A 11 7.51 6.50 0.74
C LEU A 11 6.16 6.94 0.17
N ARG A 12 5.68 8.10 0.56
CA ARG A 12 4.44 8.65 0.02
C ARG A 12 4.53 8.85 -1.49
N SER A 13 5.64 9.41 -1.95
CA SER A 13 5.86 9.61 -3.38
C SER A 13 5.89 8.29 -4.14
N LEU A 14 6.55 7.28 -3.57
CA LEU A 14 6.61 5.94 -4.17
C LEU A 14 5.22 5.31 -4.23
N VAL A 15 4.43 5.42 -3.16
CA VAL A 15 3.07 4.88 -3.13
C VAL A 15 2.22 5.54 -4.20
N CYS A 16 2.26 6.87 -4.31
CA CYS A 16 1.53 7.60 -5.34
C CYS A 16 1.94 7.15 -6.74
N GLU A 17 3.23 7.06 -6.98
CA GLU A 17 3.76 6.61 -8.26
C GLU A 17 3.28 5.19 -8.60
N ARG A 18 3.33 4.28 -7.62
CA ARG A 18 2.89 2.89 -7.82
C ARG A 18 1.40 2.82 -8.15
N ILE A 19 0.59 3.64 -7.50
CA ILE A 19 -0.84 3.71 -7.80
C ILE A 19 -1.05 4.22 -9.23
N GLU A 20 -0.37 5.28 -9.60
CA GLU A 20 -0.49 5.88 -10.93
C GLU A 20 -0.06 4.93 -12.04
N ARG A 21 0.93 4.07 -11.76
CA ARG A 21 1.43 3.09 -12.72
C ARG A 21 0.62 1.79 -12.73
N GLY A 22 -0.36 1.67 -11.86
CA GLY A 22 -1.16 0.46 -11.76
C GLY A 22 -0.49 -0.67 -10.99
N ALA A 23 0.65 -0.40 -10.32
CA ALA A 23 1.34 -1.41 -9.51
C ALA A 23 0.70 -1.59 -8.14
N LEU A 24 -0.09 -0.63 -7.68
CA LEU A 24 -0.92 -0.74 -6.49
C LEU A 24 -2.35 -0.35 -6.87
N PRO A 25 -3.35 -1.14 -6.48
CA PRO A 25 -4.74 -0.82 -6.81
C PRO A 25 -5.29 0.27 -5.89
N ILE A 26 -6.36 0.94 -6.33
CA ILE A 26 -7.09 1.88 -5.49
C ILE A 26 -8.25 1.11 -4.87
N LEU A 27 -8.08 0.71 -3.61
CA LEU A 27 -9.12 0.02 -2.86
C LEU A 27 -8.88 0.18 -1.37
N LEU A 28 -9.94 0.10 -0.59
CA LEU A 28 -9.85 0.09 0.87
C LEU A 28 -9.92 -1.36 1.33
N VAL A 29 -8.89 -1.78 2.05
CA VAL A 29 -8.76 -3.16 2.49
C VAL A 29 -9.51 -3.35 3.79
N ARG A 30 -10.35 -4.39 3.87
CA ARG A 30 -11.13 -4.70 5.07
C ARG A 30 -10.43 -5.67 6.00
N ALA A 31 -9.58 -6.51 5.44
CA ALA A 31 -8.88 -7.51 6.22
C ALA A 31 -7.51 -7.76 5.62
N VAL A 32 -6.52 -7.91 6.48
CA VAL A 32 -5.16 -8.24 6.08
C VAL A 32 -4.66 -9.35 6.99
N ASP A 33 -3.75 -10.16 6.47
CA ASP A 33 -3.03 -11.11 7.29
C ASP A 33 -1.72 -10.46 7.72
N ALA A 34 -1.49 -10.39 9.01
CA ALA A 34 -0.27 -9.81 9.56
C ALA A 34 0.61 -10.91 10.14
N GLY A 35 1.91 -10.81 9.91
CA GLY A 35 2.88 -11.75 10.45
C GLY A 35 4.27 -11.17 10.34
N TYR A 36 5.27 -11.97 10.63
CA TYR A 36 6.65 -11.56 10.43
C TYR A 36 7.10 -11.97 9.04
N GLY A 37 8.09 -11.25 8.50
CA GLY A 37 8.55 -11.45 7.13
C GLY A 37 9.31 -12.76 6.91
N HIS A 38 8.61 -13.87 6.96
CA HIS A 38 9.19 -15.17 6.60
C HIS A 38 9.55 -15.14 5.12
N ASP A 39 10.66 -15.79 4.75
CA ASP A 39 11.15 -15.83 3.37
C ASP A 39 11.54 -14.44 2.82
N GLN A 40 11.53 -13.42 3.63
CA GLN A 40 11.97 -12.06 3.26
C GLN A 40 11.43 -11.60 1.92
N PRO A 41 10.08 -11.48 1.77
CA PRO A 41 9.50 -11.04 0.51
C PRO A 41 9.81 -9.57 0.24
N SER A 42 9.65 -9.15 -1.02
CA SER A 42 9.78 -7.75 -1.39
C SER A 42 8.46 -7.02 -1.14
N CYS A 43 8.56 -5.79 -0.62
CA CYS A 43 7.38 -4.95 -0.41
C CYS A 43 6.83 -4.47 -1.74
N SER A 44 5.53 -4.62 -1.95
CA SER A 44 4.87 -4.22 -3.19
C SER A 44 4.87 -2.70 -3.39
N ALA A 45 5.04 -1.92 -2.32
CA ALA A 45 5.04 -0.46 -2.41
C ALA A 45 6.44 0.10 -2.60
N CYS A 46 7.37 -0.18 -1.70
CA CYS A 46 8.70 0.42 -1.75
C CYS A 46 9.76 -0.43 -2.46
N GLY A 47 9.47 -1.70 -2.70
CA GLY A 47 10.41 -2.59 -3.36
C GLY A 47 11.49 -3.17 -2.47
N GLU A 48 11.60 -2.68 -1.24
CA GLU A 48 12.60 -3.18 -0.30
C GLU A 48 12.17 -4.50 0.33
N THR A 49 13.15 -5.30 0.73
CA THR A 49 12.90 -6.58 1.39
C THR A 49 12.23 -6.37 2.75
N ILE A 50 11.23 -7.18 3.05
CA ILE A 50 10.63 -7.22 4.38
C ILE A 50 11.43 -8.22 5.21
N LEU A 51 12.14 -7.70 6.22
CA LEU A 51 13.03 -8.51 7.04
C LEU A 51 12.26 -9.36 8.04
N ASN A 52 12.89 -10.44 8.52
CA ASN A 52 12.25 -11.37 9.45
C ASN A 52 11.72 -10.71 10.73
N ALA A 53 12.36 -9.63 11.18
CA ALA A 53 11.94 -8.90 12.37
C ALA A 53 10.88 -7.84 12.09
N GLN A 54 10.54 -7.63 10.84
CA GLN A 54 9.54 -6.64 10.44
C GLN A 54 8.19 -7.29 10.25
N ILE A 55 7.13 -6.51 10.47
CA ILE A 55 5.77 -6.98 10.24
C ILE A 55 5.48 -6.93 8.74
N GLU A 56 5.00 -8.05 8.23
CA GLU A 56 4.54 -8.20 6.86
C GLU A 56 3.02 -8.16 6.86
N TYR A 57 2.44 -7.29 6.04
CA TYR A 57 1.01 -7.33 5.77
C TYR A 57 0.77 -7.97 4.41
N GLU A 58 -0.05 -9.00 4.38
CA GLU A 58 -0.45 -9.65 3.14
C GLU A 58 -1.89 -9.30 2.82
N VAL A 59 -2.09 -8.76 1.63
CA VAL A 59 -3.43 -8.43 1.10
C VAL A 59 -3.71 -9.39 -0.04
N ARG A 60 -4.70 -10.25 0.14
CA ARG A 60 -5.02 -11.29 -0.83
C ARG A 60 -6.14 -10.87 -1.76
N GLU A 61 -6.15 -11.50 -2.93
CA GLU A 61 -7.26 -11.38 -3.89
C GLU A 61 -7.52 -9.95 -4.35
N THR A 62 -6.45 -9.15 -4.52
CA THR A 62 -6.61 -7.85 -5.15
C THR A 62 -6.76 -8.04 -6.68
N PRO A 63 -7.25 -7.02 -7.40
CA PRO A 63 -7.35 -7.12 -8.87
C PRO A 63 -6.02 -7.46 -9.57
N ILE A 64 -4.89 -7.23 -8.92
CA ILE A 64 -3.57 -7.52 -9.48
C ILE A 64 -2.84 -8.66 -8.76
N GLY A 65 -3.57 -9.43 -7.94
CA GLY A 65 -3.00 -10.56 -7.19
C GLY A 65 -2.76 -10.23 -5.74
N ASN A 66 -1.92 -11.02 -5.08
CA ASN A 66 -1.60 -10.83 -3.67
C ASN A 66 -0.50 -9.79 -3.52
N LEU A 67 -0.62 -8.97 -2.48
CA LEU A 67 0.37 -7.94 -2.17
C LEU A 67 0.99 -8.22 -0.81
N THR A 68 2.29 -7.94 -0.68
CA THR A 68 2.98 -7.98 0.61
C THR A 68 3.57 -6.61 0.87
N LEU A 69 3.38 -6.08 2.07
CA LEU A 69 3.75 -4.70 2.39
C LEU A 69 4.32 -4.58 3.80
N HIS A 70 5.25 -3.65 3.96
CA HIS A 70 5.63 -3.20 5.29
C HIS A 70 4.44 -2.50 5.94
N LEU A 71 4.43 -2.45 7.27
CA LEU A 71 3.40 -1.74 8.04
C LEU A 71 3.22 -0.30 7.58
N THR A 72 4.32 0.45 7.50
CA THR A 72 4.27 1.86 7.11
C THR A 72 3.78 2.03 5.67
N CYS A 73 4.26 1.18 4.78
CA CYS A 73 3.85 1.22 3.37
C CYS A 73 2.37 0.92 3.21
N PHE A 74 1.86 -0.06 3.96
CA PHE A 74 0.44 -0.39 3.98
C PHE A 74 -0.40 0.80 4.44
N ALA A 75 0.01 1.43 5.54
CA ALA A 75 -0.70 2.58 6.10
C ALA A 75 -0.74 3.74 5.11
N LEU A 76 0.39 4.07 4.50
CA LEU A 76 0.46 5.15 3.52
C LEU A 76 -0.36 4.86 2.27
N TRP A 77 -0.32 3.61 1.80
CA TRP A 77 -1.13 3.19 0.65
C TRP A 77 -2.63 3.37 0.93
N GLN A 78 -3.09 2.92 2.10
CA GLN A 78 -4.51 3.03 2.46
C GLN A 78 -4.93 4.48 2.68
N LEU A 79 -4.07 5.32 3.27
CA LEU A 79 -4.34 6.76 3.39
C LEU A 79 -4.49 7.41 2.01
N GLU A 80 -3.62 7.07 1.08
CA GLU A 80 -3.68 7.62 -0.28
C GLU A 80 -4.93 7.16 -1.00
N CYS A 81 -5.29 5.88 -0.88
CA CYS A 81 -6.51 5.35 -1.47
C CYS A 81 -7.74 6.05 -0.92
N ALA A 82 -7.81 6.23 0.40
CA ALA A 82 -8.93 6.91 1.04
C ALA A 82 -9.07 8.34 0.54
N GLY A 83 -7.95 9.06 0.39
CA GLY A 83 -7.95 10.40 -0.14
C GLY A 83 -8.44 10.49 -1.57
N ARG A 84 -7.99 9.57 -2.42
CA ARG A 84 -8.40 9.52 -3.83
C ARG A 84 -9.87 9.15 -3.98
N ILE A 85 -10.37 8.23 -3.20
CA ILE A 85 -11.77 7.83 -3.22
C ILE A 85 -12.66 8.99 -2.79
N ARG A 86 -12.29 9.69 -1.71
CA ARG A 86 -13.03 10.87 -1.25
C ARG A 86 -13.04 11.98 -2.30
N LYS A 87 -11.93 12.19 -2.99
CA LYS A 87 -11.84 13.20 -4.05
C LYS A 87 -12.79 12.88 -5.19
N VAL A 88 -12.86 11.62 -5.61
CA VAL A 88 -13.78 11.19 -6.66
C VAL A 88 -15.22 11.38 -6.23
N GLU A 89 -15.58 10.99 -5.00
CA GLU A 89 -16.92 11.19 -4.46
C GLU A 89 -17.31 12.66 -4.40
N ARG A 90 -16.36 13.52 -3.99
CA ARG A 90 -16.59 14.96 -3.90
C ARG A 90 -16.83 15.59 -5.26
N ASN A 91 -16.15 15.08 -6.30
CA ASN A 91 -16.24 15.62 -7.65
C ASN A 91 -17.35 14.97 -8.47
N SER A 92 -17.97 13.91 -7.95
CA SER A 92 -19.07 13.26 -8.65
C SER A 92 -20.33 14.12 -8.56
N PRO A 93 -21.12 14.25 -9.66
CA PRO A 93 -22.38 14.95 -9.58
C PRO A 93 -23.31 14.23 -8.61
N PRO A 94 -24.14 14.97 -7.84
CA PRO A 94 -25.10 14.32 -6.96
C PRO A 94 -26.03 13.45 -7.80
N LEU A 95 -26.33 12.26 -7.28
CA LEU A 95 -27.31 11.42 -7.93
C LEU A 95 -28.64 12.15 -7.94
N ALA A 96 -29.24 12.28 -9.11
CA ALA A 96 -30.56 12.87 -9.24
C ALA A 96 -31.51 11.95 -8.45
N GLY A 97 -31.84 12.43 -7.29
CA GLY A 97 -32.66 11.65 -6.35
C GLY A 97 -34.09 11.80 -6.59
#